data_c911adfac72906a4a7035e2130ddfdf7
#
_entry.id   c911adfac72906a4a7035e2130ddfdf7
#
_cell.length_a   1.000
_cell.length_b   1.000
_cell.length_c   1.000
_cell.angle_alpha   90.00
_cell.angle_beta   90.00
_cell.angle_gamma   90.00
#
_symmetry.space_group_name_H-M   'P 1'
#
loop_
_entity.id
_entity.type
_entity.pdbx_description
1 polymer ?
#
loop_
_entity_poly.entity_id
_entity_poly.type
_entity_poly.pdbx_seq_one_letter_code
_entity_poly.pdbx_strand_id
1 'polypeptide(L)'
;MRGIYQNYDQRLEKTNFFNHNRKMKKSWYEGTTGLDPLDHAINNAKDYGWSHHIERLMILSNIMNLCEIKPTIVYKWFMEMFVDASDWVMVPNVYGMGLFSDGGIFATKPYICGSAYFMKMMDFKKGEWCNTMDGLYWRFIDRNRKFFLTNPRLSMMVRIFDKMKTDRKKLILSEADKFIKQNTI
;
A
#
# COMPACT_ATOMS: atom_id res chain seq x y z
N MET A 1 -4.24 -9.06 -17.68
CA MET A 1 -4.12 -10.00 -16.55
C MET A 1 -3.71 -11.41 -16.99
N ARG A 2 -4.56 -12.15 -17.73
CA ARG A 2 -4.30 -13.55 -18.11
C ARG A 2 -2.92 -13.80 -18.73
N GLY A 3 -2.47 -12.97 -19.68
CA GLY A 3 -1.15 -13.14 -20.29
C GLY A 3 0.03 -12.93 -19.33
N ILE A 4 -0.10 -12.03 -18.37
CA ILE A 4 0.91 -11.84 -17.32
C ILE A 4 0.94 -13.06 -16.40
N TYR A 5 -0.22 -13.54 -15.97
CA TYR A 5 -0.31 -14.73 -15.13
C TYR A 5 0.32 -15.95 -15.84
N GLN A 6 -0.08 -16.25 -17.07
CA GLN A 6 0.42 -17.39 -17.81
C GLN A 6 1.95 -17.43 -18.03
N ASN A 7 2.58 -16.26 -18.12
CA ASN A 7 4.02 -16.16 -18.40
C ASN A 7 4.89 -15.88 -17.18
N TYR A 8 4.32 -15.38 -16.08
CA TYR A 8 5.09 -14.82 -14.96
C TYR A 8 4.58 -15.23 -13.57
N ASP A 9 3.53 -16.07 -13.42
CA ASP A 9 2.94 -16.45 -12.14
C ASP A 9 3.95 -16.87 -11.08
N GLN A 10 4.71 -17.94 -11.36
CA GLN A 10 5.74 -18.47 -10.46
C GLN A 10 6.87 -17.48 -10.17
N ARG A 11 7.13 -16.56 -11.08
CA ARG A 11 8.11 -15.50 -10.89
C ARG A 11 7.56 -14.40 -10.00
N LEU A 12 6.32 -13.96 -10.23
CA LEU A 12 5.68 -12.90 -9.46
C LEU A 12 5.57 -13.25 -7.98
N GLU A 13 5.15 -14.46 -7.65
CA GLU A 13 5.00 -14.94 -6.28
C GLU A 13 6.30 -14.92 -5.46
N LYS A 14 7.45 -15.00 -6.13
CA LYS A 14 8.79 -14.95 -5.51
C LYS A 14 9.36 -13.53 -5.44
N THR A 15 8.66 -12.54 -6.00
CA THR A 15 9.18 -11.17 -6.05
C THR A 15 8.96 -10.42 -4.75
N ASN A 16 9.93 -9.57 -4.41
CA ASN A 16 9.87 -8.66 -3.27
C ASN A 16 10.83 -7.49 -3.50
N PHE A 17 10.56 -6.69 -4.53
CA PHE A 17 11.46 -5.63 -5.02
C PHE A 17 11.88 -4.63 -3.93
N PHE A 18 10.95 -4.24 -3.05
CA PHE A 18 11.23 -3.31 -1.95
C PHE A 18 11.74 -4.00 -0.67
N ASN A 19 11.94 -5.32 -0.69
CA ASN A 19 12.40 -6.11 0.45
C ASN A 19 11.53 -5.98 1.71
N HIS A 20 10.21 -6.07 1.53
CA HIS A 20 9.22 -5.98 2.60
C HIS A 20 9.15 -7.28 3.40
N ASN A 21 9.23 -7.21 4.74
CA ASN A 21 9.31 -8.38 5.60
C ASN A 21 8.36 -8.37 6.80
N ARG A 22 7.53 -7.32 6.96
CA ARG A 22 6.59 -7.22 8.08
C ARG A 22 5.41 -8.17 7.90
N LYS A 23 4.87 -8.60 9.05
CA LYS A 23 3.66 -9.42 9.13
C LYS A 23 2.48 -8.56 9.63
N MET A 24 1.27 -8.91 9.24
CA MET A 24 0.04 -8.30 9.73
C MET A 24 -0.28 -8.77 11.15
N LYS A 25 -0.79 -7.85 11.97
CA LYS A 25 -1.50 -8.18 13.23
C LYS A 25 -2.98 -8.41 12.94
N LYS A 26 -3.72 -8.84 13.97
CA LYS A 26 -5.18 -9.10 13.90
C LYS A 26 -5.99 -7.90 13.40
N SER A 27 -5.56 -6.67 13.72
CA SER A 27 -6.24 -5.44 13.32
C SER A 27 -6.52 -5.34 11.82
N TRP A 28 -5.70 -5.98 10.96
CA TRP A 28 -5.91 -6.05 9.52
C TRP A 28 -7.04 -6.98 9.08
N TYR A 29 -7.49 -7.86 9.95
CA TYR A 29 -8.65 -8.74 9.72
C TYR A 29 -9.90 -8.22 10.44
N GLU A 30 -9.72 -7.48 11.51
CA GLU A 30 -10.81 -6.99 12.35
C GLU A 30 -11.31 -5.60 11.93
N GLY A 31 -10.55 -4.84 11.14
CA GLY A 31 -10.86 -3.45 10.76
C GLY A 31 -10.72 -2.50 11.96
N THR A 32 -9.67 -2.70 12.76
CA THR A 32 -9.39 -1.96 14.00
C THR A 32 -7.96 -1.42 14.03
N THR A 33 -7.48 -0.96 12.89
CA THR A 33 -6.11 -0.44 12.74
C THR A 33 -5.94 0.95 13.33
N GLY A 34 -7.03 1.70 13.48
CA GLY A 34 -7.04 3.11 13.90
C GLY A 34 -6.76 4.08 12.76
N LEU A 35 -6.88 3.65 11.52
CA LEU A 35 -6.80 4.51 10.32
C LEU A 35 -8.12 4.45 9.57
N ASP A 36 -8.97 5.47 9.75
CA ASP A 36 -10.36 5.48 9.29
C ASP A 36 -10.57 4.95 7.86
N PRO A 37 -9.85 5.44 6.81
CA PRO A 37 -10.06 4.91 5.47
C PRO A 37 -9.71 3.43 5.32
N LEU A 38 -8.70 2.95 6.05
CA LEU A 38 -8.28 1.55 6.02
C LEU A 38 -9.30 0.66 6.74
N ASP A 39 -9.74 1.07 7.92
CA ASP A 39 -10.74 0.32 8.70
C ASP A 39 -12.08 0.24 7.97
N HIS A 40 -12.49 1.31 7.29
CA HIS A 40 -13.64 1.30 6.40
C HIS A 40 -13.50 0.25 5.28
N ALA A 41 -12.38 0.24 4.57
CA ALA A 41 -12.16 -0.70 3.47
C ALA A 41 -12.04 -2.16 3.94
N ILE A 42 -11.42 -2.40 5.11
CA ILE A 42 -11.34 -3.74 5.71
C ILE A 42 -12.73 -4.22 6.13
N ASN A 43 -13.54 -3.38 6.76
CA ASN A 43 -14.89 -3.74 7.17
C ASN A 43 -15.79 -4.03 5.96
N ASN A 44 -15.69 -3.26 4.87
CA ASN A 44 -16.39 -3.58 3.62
C ASN A 44 -15.98 -4.97 3.09
N ALA A 45 -14.68 -5.27 3.04
CA ALA A 45 -14.19 -6.57 2.61
C ALA A 45 -14.71 -7.71 3.52
N LYS A 46 -14.69 -7.51 4.84
CA LYS A 46 -15.16 -8.47 5.83
C LYS A 46 -16.67 -8.73 5.76
N ASP A 47 -17.47 -7.69 5.63
CA ASP A 47 -18.92 -7.78 5.73
C ASP A 47 -19.56 -8.23 4.40
N TYR A 48 -18.98 -7.86 3.27
CA TYR A 48 -19.53 -8.14 1.93
C TYR A 48 -18.69 -9.12 1.10
N GLY A 49 -17.47 -9.45 1.53
CA GLY A 49 -16.52 -10.23 0.72
C GLY A 49 -16.15 -9.54 -0.60
N TRP A 50 -16.46 -8.25 -0.71
CA TRP A 50 -16.29 -7.46 -1.93
C TRP A 50 -16.01 -6.00 -1.62
N SER A 51 -15.20 -5.35 -2.45
CA SER A 51 -15.06 -3.90 -2.48
C SER A 51 -14.70 -3.42 -3.89
N HIS A 52 -14.88 -2.13 -4.13
CA HIS A 52 -14.53 -1.53 -5.41
C HIS A 52 -13.03 -1.67 -5.70
N HIS A 53 -12.66 -1.85 -6.98
CA HIS A 53 -11.25 -2.02 -7.37
C HIS A 53 -10.33 -0.89 -6.86
N ILE A 54 -10.82 0.35 -6.85
CA ILE A 54 -10.06 1.50 -6.34
C ILE A 54 -9.77 1.38 -4.84
N GLU A 55 -10.70 0.88 -4.03
CA GLU A 55 -10.45 0.61 -2.60
C GLU A 55 -9.40 -0.48 -2.43
N ARG A 56 -9.50 -1.57 -3.21
CA ARG A 56 -8.50 -2.65 -3.19
C ARG A 56 -7.09 -2.14 -3.53
N LEU A 57 -6.98 -1.28 -4.54
CA LEU A 57 -5.71 -0.78 -5.03
C LEU A 57 -5.18 0.39 -4.18
N MET A 58 -5.99 1.45 -4.03
CA MET A 58 -5.50 2.72 -3.50
C MET A 58 -5.65 2.84 -1.97
N ILE A 59 -6.48 2.03 -1.33
CA ILE A 59 -6.55 1.96 0.14
C ILE A 59 -5.78 0.73 0.62
N LEU A 60 -6.30 -0.47 0.38
CA LEU A 60 -5.77 -1.71 0.96
C LEU A 60 -4.34 -1.99 0.51
N SER A 61 -4.11 -2.22 -0.79
CA SER A 61 -2.76 -2.53 -1.30
C SER A 61 -1.77 -1.40 -1.06
N ASN A 62 -2.19 -0.14 -1.27
CA ASN A 62 -1.34 1.03 -1.03
C ASN A 62 -0.84 1.06 0.42
N ILE A 63 -1.74 0.98 1.42
CA ILE A 63 -1.34 1.08 2.82
C ILE A 63 -0.53 -0.16 3.25
N MET A 64 -0.88 -1.35 2.77
CA MET A 64 -0.09 -2.57 3.00
C MET A 64 1.35 -2.43 2.47
N ASN A 65 1.50 -1.86 1.26
CA ASN A 65 2.80 -1.56 0.65
C ASN A 65 3.59 -0.53 1.47
N LEU A 66 2.93 0.57 1.85
CA LEU A 66 3.55 1.63 2.66
C LEU A 66 3.95 1.14 4.07
N CYS A 67 3.25 0.15 4.61
CA CYS A 67 3.57 -0.52 5.88
C CYS A 67 4.64 -1.62 5.74
N GLU A 68 5.19 -1.82 4.55
CA GLU A 68 6.27 -2.80 4.29
C GLU A 68 5.84 -4.24 4.59
N ILE A 69 4.57 -4.59 4.37
CA ILE A 69 4.07 -5.94 4.58
C ILE A 69 4.57 -6.86 3.47
N LYS A 70 5.03 -8.06 3.86
CA LYS A 70 5.57 -9.05 2.93
C LYS A 70 4.55 -9.39 1.84
N PRO A 71 4.91 -9.37 0.54
CA PRO A 71 3.98 -9.57 -0.57
C PRO A 71 3.14 -10.85 -0.48
N THR A 72 3.73 -11.96 -0.04
CA THR A 72 3.02 -13.24 0.15
C THR A 72 1.95 -13.17 1.23
N ILE A 73 2.11 -12.33 2.25
CA ILE A 73 1.12 -12.13 3.31
C ILE A 73 -0.03 -11.26 2.77
N VAL A 74 0.29 -10.23 2.00
CA VAL A 74 -0.74 -9.40 1.33
C VAL A 74 -1.57 -10.25 0.37
N TYR A 75 -0.92 -11.05 -0.46
CA TYR A 75 -1.60 -11.97 -1.38
C TYR A 75 -2.57 -12.91 -0.64
N LYS A 76 -2.08 -13.57 0.42
CA LYS A 76 -2.89 -14.45 1.25
C LYS A 76 -4.12 -13.71 1.81
N TRP A 77 -3.93 -12.52 2.35
CA TRP A 77 -5.02 -11.69 2.87
C TRP A 77 -6.09 -11.40 1.80
N PHE A 78 -5.69 -11.04 0.57
CA PHE A 78 -6.64 -10.81 -0.52
C PHE A 78 -7.40 -12.07 -0.91
N MET A 79 -6.74 -13.22 -0.92
CA MET A 79 -7.39 -14.51 -1.21
C MET A 79 -8.39 -14.93 -0.13
N GLU A 80 -8.15 -14.54 1.11
CA GLU A 80 -9.02 -14.86 2.25
C GLU A 80 -10.22 -13.91 2.39
N MET A 81 -10.06 -12.63 2.02
CA MET A 81 -11.05 -11.58 2.28
C MET A 81 -12.05 -11.35 1.14
N PHE A 82 -11.76 -11.80 -0.07
CA PHE A 82 -12.60 -11.53 -1.23
C PHE A 82 -13.17 -12.80 -1.86
N VAL A 83 -14.51 -12.84 -2.04
CA VAL A 83 -15.22 -14.01 -2.63
C VAL A 83 -14.95 -14.17 -4.12
N ASP A 84 -14.54 -13.11 -4.81
CA ASP A 84 -14.18 -13.11 -6.23
C ASP A 84 -12.68 -13.32 -6.47
N ALA A 85 -11.94 -13.69 -5.42
CA ALA A 85 -10.52 -13.96 -5.52
C ALA A 85 -10.24 -15.22 -6.36
N SER A 86 -9.32 -15.08 -7.30
CA SER A 86 -8.77 -16.19 -8.09
C SER A 86 -7.32 -15.90 -8.48
N ASP A 87 -6.48 -16.91 -8.54
CA ASP A 87 -5.03 -16.76 -8.75
C ASP A 87 -4.70 -15.94 -9.98
N TRP A 88 -5.31 -16.25 -11.13
CA TRP A 88 -5.03 -15.57 -12.39
C TRP A 88 -5.37 -14.07 -12.39
N VAL A 89 -6.22 -13.63 -11.45
CA VAL A 89 -6.54 -12.22 -11.21
C VAL A 89 -5.67 -11.65 -10.10
N MET A 90 -5.57 -12.34 -8.96
CA MET A 90 -4.93 -11.79 -7.76
C MET A 90 -3.41 -11.76 -7.86
N VAL A 91 -2.76 -12.75 -8.47
CA VAL A 91 -1.29 -12.75 -8.63
C VAL A 91 -0.80 -11.48 -9.33
N PRO A 92 -1.23 -11.14 -10.57
CA PRO A 92 -0.75 -9.93 -11.22
C PRO A 92 -1.25 -8.63 -10.56
N ASN A 93 -2.45 -8.64 -9.96
CA ASN A 93 -2.98 -7.44 -9.30
C ASN A 93 -2.26 -7.14 -7.99
N VAL A 94 -2.02 -8.13 -7.15
CA VAL A 94 -1.38 -7.91 -5.84
C VAL A 94 0.12 -7.68 -6.01
N TYR A 95 0.85 -8.64 -6.60
CA TYR A 95 2.30 -8.54 -6.72
C TYR A 95 2.74 -7.43 -7.71
N GLY A 96 2.06 -7.31 -8.85
CA GLY A 96 2.42 -6.36 -9.90
C GLY A 96 1.82 -4.98 -9.66
N MET A 97 0.49 -4.85 -9.71
CA MET A 97 -0.18 -3.55 -9.65
C MET A 97 -0.15 -2.93 -8.25
N GLY A 98 -0.60 -3.68 -7.23
CA GLY A 98 -0.79 -3.15 -5.88
C GLY A 98 0.52 -2.88 -5.15
N LEU A 99 1.45 -3.83 -5.18
CA LEU A 99 2.68 -3.77 -4.40
C LEU A 99 3.92 -3.37 -5.20
N PHE A 100 3.86 -3.42 -6.55
CA PHE A 100 5.05 -3.24 -7.39
C PHE A 100 6.20 -4.17 -6.97
N SER A 101 5.89 -5.33 -6.38
CA SER A 101 6.88 -6.25 -5.86
C SER A 101 7.69 -6.94 -6.95
N ASP A 102 7.19 -6.91 -8.20
CA ASP A 102 7.82 -7.40 -9.41
C ASP A 102 8.89 -6.46 -10.00
N GLY A 103 9.03 -5.25 -9.45
CA GLY A 103 10.00 -4.27 -9.91
C GLY A 103 9.73 -3.70 -11.30
N GLY A 104 8.50 -3.83 -11.82
CA GLY A 104 8.09 -3.18 -13.06
C GLY A 104 7.74 -4.12 -14.23
N ILE A 105 7.49 -5.40 -13.98
CA ILE A 105 6.98 -6.32 -15.01
C ILE A 105 5.55 -5.93 -15.42
N PHE A 106 4.71 -5.63 -14.42
CA PHE A 106 3.31 -5.28 -14.65
C PHE A 106 3.09 -3.78 -14.81
N ALA A 107 3.60 -2.98 -13.88
CA ALA A 107 3.38 -1.54 -13.82
C ALA A 107 4.70 -0.77 -13.99
N THR A 108 4.65 0.39 -14.62
CA THR A 108 5.85 1.24 -14.86
C THR A 108 6.28 2.02 -13.62
N LYS A 109 5.42 2.09 -12.60
CA LYS A 109 5.67 2.79 -11.33
C LYS A 109 4.75 2.22 -10.24
N PRO A 110 5.13 2.32 -8.95
CA PRO A 110 4.25 1.93 -7.86
C PRO A 110 3.00 2.84 -7.78
N TYR A 111 1.85 2.23 -7.49
CA TYR A 111 0.59 2.93 -7.23
C TYR A 111 0.51 3.27 -5.74
N ILE A 112 1.17 4.36 -5.36
CA ILE A 112 1.17 4.86 -4.00
C ILE A 112 0.60 6.28 -3.93
N CYS A 113 -0.07 6.60 -2.84
CA CYS A 113 -0.63 7.92 -2.60
C CYS A 113 -0.69 8.26 -1.10
N GLY A 114 -0.78 9.54 -0.80
CA GLY A 114 -1.04 10.07 0.54
C GLY A 114 -2.51 10.49 0.72
N SER A 115 -2.79 11.19 1.83
CA SER A 115 -4.14 11.61 2.21
C SER A 115 -4.86 12.49 1.19
N ALA A 116 -4.12 13.31 0.45
CA ALA A 116 -4.69 14.22 -0.56
C ALA A 116 -5.45 13.46 -1.67
N TYR A 117 -5.00 12.26 -2.03
CA TYR A 117 -5.69 11.42 -3.01
C TYR A 117 -7.05 10.96 -2.47
N PHE A 118 -7.12 10.51 -1.22
CA PHE A 118 -8.34 10.02 -0.60
C PHE A 118 -9.38 11.13 -0.47
N MET A 119 -8.96 12.32 -0.05
CA MET A 119 -9.85 13.48 0.03
C MET A 119 -10.36 13.97 -1.34
N LYS A 120 -9.58 13.78 -2.40
CA LYS A 120 -9.94 14.22 -3.76
C LYS A 120 -10.80 13.21 -4.52
N MET A 121 -10.51 11.93 -4.37
CA MET A 121 -11.06 10.85 -5.19
C MET A 121 -12.08 9.97 -4.47
N MET A 122 -12.24 10.17 -3.17
CA MET A 122 -13.14 9.44 -2.29
C MET A 122 -13.79 10.41 -1.30
N ASP A 123 -14.86 10.00 -0.63
CA ASP A 123 -15.66 10.89 0.27
C ASP A 123 -15.06 11.06 1.67
N PHE A 124 -13.75 10.81 1.84
CA PHE A 124 -13.10 11.01 3.14
C PHE A 124 -12.82 12.49 3.41
N LYS A 125 -13.30 12.97 4.56
CA LYS A 125 -13.03 14.32 5.03
C LYS A 125 -11.66 14.38 5.72
N LYS A 126 -11.05 15.57 5.72
CA LYS A 126 -9.81 15.83 6.44
C LYS A 126 -9.97 15.51 7.93
N GLY A 127 -9.01 14.75 8.48
CA GLY A 127 -8.98 14.34 9.88
C GLY A 127 -7.55 14.02 10.34
N GLU A 128 -7.40 13.54 11.57
CA GLU A 128 -6.10 13.15 12.14
C GLU A 128 -5.42 12.04 11.35
N TRP A 129 -6.19 11.12 10.77
CA TRP A 129 -5.72 10.07 9.89
C TRP A 129 -4.83 10.57 8.74
N CYS A 130 -5.00 11.84 8.32
CA CYS A 130 -4.17 12.43 7.26
C CYS A 130 -2.70 12.49 7.63
N ASN A 131 -2.36 12.73 8.89
CA ASN A 131 -0.96 12.79 9.33
C ASN A 131 -0.30 11.41 9.26
N THR A 132 -1.01 10.38 9.69
CA THR A 132 -0.55 8.98 9.59
C THR A 132 -0.36 8.57 8.13
N MET A 133 -1.37 8.84 7.29
CA MET A 133 -1.33 8.47 5.87
C MET A 133 -0.21 9.19 5.11
N ASP A 134 -0.06 10.50 5.32
CA ASP A 134 1.04 11.26 4.73
C ASP A 134 2.40 10.78 5.26
N GLY A 135 2.47 10.44 6.53
CA GLY A 135 3.67 9.89 7.15
C GLY A 135 4.10 8.57 6.50
N LEU A 136 3.16 7.63 6.32
CA LEU A 136 3.41 6.36 5.63
C LEU A 136 3.94 6.60 4.21
N TYR A 137 3.27 7.48 3.46
CA TYR A 137 3.64 7.82 2.09
C TYR A 137 5.04 8.42 1.98
N TRP A 138 5.36 9.45 2.78
CA TRP A 138 6.65 10.12 2.72
C TRP A 138 7.78 9.27 3.28
N ARG A 139 7.51 8.46 4.31
CA ARG A 139 8.46 7.49 4.85
C ARG A 139 8.84 6.45 3.80
N PHE A 140 7.88 5.91 3.06
CA PHE A 140 8.14 4.96 1.98
C PHE A 140 9.02 5.56 0.89
N ILE A 141 8.76 6.79 0.46
CA ILE A 141 9.57 7.51 -0.54
C ILE A 141 10.99 7.72 -0.03
N ASP A 142 11.15 8.14 1.22
CA ASP A 142 12.47 8.38 1.81
C ASP A 142 13.30 7.11 1.95
N ARG A 143 12.71 6.02 2.39
CA ARG A 143 13.39 4.71 2.48
C ARG A 143 13.79 4.14 1.13
N ASN A 144 13.03 4.42 0.10
CA ASN A 144 13.27 3.93 -1.26
C ASN A 144 13.85 5.02 -2.18
N ARG A 145 14.51 6.04 -1.63
CA ARG A 145 15.05 7.20 -2.34
C ARG A 145 15.81 6.86 -3.61
N LYS A 146 16.68 5.85 -3.56
CA LYS A 146 17.48 5.43 -4.71
C LYS A 146 16.59 5.12 -5.91
N PHE A 147 15.55 4.32 -5.69
CA PHE A 147 14.57 3.98 -6.73
C PHE A 147 13.82 5.21 -7.25
N PHE A 148 13.33 6.09 -6.37
CA PHE A 148 12.60 7.29 -6.79
C PHE A 148 13.46 8.27 -7.57
N LEU A 149 14.75 8.35 -7.30
CA LEU A 149 15.69 9.23 -8.01
C LEU A 149 16.07 8.72 -9.41
N THR A 150 15.98 7.42 -9.68
CA THR A 150 16.27 6.87 -11.02
C THR A 150 15.18 7.18 -12.05
N ASN A 151 13.97 7.52 -11.61
CA ASN A 151 12.87 7.85 -12.49
C ASN A 151 12.57 9.34 -12.47
N PRO A 152 12.73 10.08 -13.59
CA PRO A 152 12.53 11.53 -13.63
C PRO A 152 11.16 11.99 -13.13
N ARG A 153 10.09 11.21 -13.39
CA ARG A 153 8.73 11.53 -12.94
C ARG A 153 8.57 11.37 -11.44
N LEU A 154 9.31 10.45 -10.81
CA LEU A 154 9.23 10.16 -9.38
C LEU A 154 10.23 11.00 -8.56
N SER A 155 11.32 11.45 -9.16
CA SER A 155 12.37 12.21 -8.48
C SER A 155 11.87 13.52 -7.85
N MET A 156 10.81 14.10 -8.42
CA MET A 156 10.16 15.30 -7.86
C MET A 156 9.64 15.04 -6.44
N MET A 157 9.16 13.84 -6.14
CA MET A 157 8.63 13.49 -4.82
C MET A 157 9.71 13.58 -3.74
N VAL A 158 10.92 13.11 -4.06
CA VAL A 158 12.07 13.21 -3.15
C VAL A 158 12.42 14.68 -2.89
N ARG A 159 12.44 15.51 -3.93
CA ARG A 159 12.71 16.96 -3.79
C ARG A 159 11.64 17.67 -2.96
N ILE A 160 10.37 17.31 -3.09
CA ILE A 160 9.29 17.86 -2.28
C ILE A 160 9.49 17.46 -0.81
N PHE A 161 9.79 16.20 -0.55
CA PHE A 161 10.08 15.74 0.81
C PHE A 161 11.28 16.48 1.41
N ASP A 162 12.36 16.67 0.66
CA ASP A 162 13.55 17.38 1.14
C ASP A 162 13.26 18.83 1.54
N LYS A 163 12.37 19.51 0.81
CA LYS A 163 11.95 20.90 1.10
C LYS A 163 10.89 21.03 2.18
N MET A 164 10.33 19.92 2.67
CA MET A 164 9.31 19.95 3.71
C MET A 164 9.89 20.48 5.03
N LYS A 165 9.12 21.30 5.75
CA LYS A 165 9.50 21.84 7.07
C LYS A 165 9.81 20.72 8.06
N THR A 166 10.89 20.88 8.82
CA THR A 166 11.40 19.87 9.76
C THR A 166 10.35 19.39 10.76
N ASP A 167 9.56 20.32 11.33
CA ASP A 167 8.54 19.97 12.31
C ASP A 167 7.41 19.13 11.68
N ARG A 168 7.01 19.46 10.44
CA ARG A 168 6.04 18.65 9.70
C ARG A 168 6.58 17.25 9.43
N LYS A 169 7.84 17.12 9.00
CA LYS A 169 8.47 15.80 8.80
C LYS A 169 8.47 14.99 10.08
N LYS A 170 8.94 15.56 11.18
CA LYS A 170 8.99 14.88 12.49
C LYS A 170 7.61 14.37 12.90
N LEU A 171 6.58 15.21 12.78
CA LEU A 171 5.21 14.85 13.14
C LEU A 171 4.72 13.65 12.33
N ILE A 172 4.70 13.77 11.00
CA ILE A 172 4.11 12.73 10.15
C ILE A 172 4.90 11.41 10.19
N LEU A 173 6.23 11.47 10.25
CA LEU A 173 7.07 10.26 10.37
C LEU A 173 6.85 9.55 11.71
N SER A 174 6.72 10.31 12.80
CA SER A 174 6.40 9.76 14.12
C SER A 174 5.05 9.03 14.12
N GLU A 175 4.01 9.62 13.52
CA GLU A 175 2.69 9.00 13.40
C GLU A 175 2.73 7.72 12.53
N ALA A 176 3.49 7.72 11.45
CA ALA A 176 3.68 6.54 10.62
C ALA A 176 4.39 5.40 11.36
N ASP A 177 5.49 5.71 12.08
CA ASP A 177 6.23 4.69 12.82
C ASP A 177 5.39 4.11 13.97
N LYS A 178 4.60 4.94 14.65
CA LYS A 178 3.64 4.52 15.67
C LYS A 178 2.60 3.57 15.06
N PHE A 179 1.98 3.94 13.95
CA PHE A 179 1.00 3.13 13.26
C PHE A 179 1.57 1.76 12.83
N ILE A 180 2.75 1.77 12.21
CA ILE A 180 3.43 0.53 11.78
C ILE A 180 3.70 -0.38 12.98
N LYS A 181 4.25 0.16 14.07
CA LYS A 181 4.53 -0.61 15.30
C LYS A 181 3.25 -1.19 15.93
N GLN A 182 2.15 -0.47 15.90
CA GLN A 182 0.87 -0.92 16.42
C GLN A 182 0.26 -2.05 15.60
N ASN A 183 0.39 -2.01 14.26
CA ASN A 183 -0.35 -2.85 13.34
C ASN A 183 0.48 -3.93 12.63
N THR A 184 1.81 -3.95 12.81
CA THR A 184 2.69 -4.95 12.20
C THR A 184 3.63 -5.61 13.21
N ILE A 185 4.17 -6.80 12.81
CA ILE A 185 5.20 -7.56 13.53
C ILE A 185 6.46 -7.57 12.67
#